data_72d71b3b2dc9bb9976db73d7511a6317
#
_entry.id   72d71b3b2dc9bb9976db73d7511a6317
#
_cell.length_a   1.000
_cell.length_b   1.000
_cell.length_c   1.000
_cell.angle_alpha   90.00
_cell.angle_beta   90.00
_cell.angle_gamma   90.00
#
_symmetry.space_group_name_H-M   'P 1'
#
loop_
_entity.id
_entity.type
_entity.pdbx_description
1 polymer ?
#
loop_
_entity_poly.entity_id
_entity_poly.type
_entity_poly.pdbx_seq_one_letter_code
_entity_poly.pdbx_strand_id
1 'polypeptide(L)'
;MELMDKIVTLCKRRGFVFANSEVYTGLSGFWDYGPLGVEMKKNLERFWWDYMVRSRDNVVGLDSACIGPESVWTASGHVGAFNDALIDDKNSKERFRIDQLQYESEEDAEKAELYALNWLNAGSNGDETAFWDGLKEHIGYYPMNPNTGKASRFTVPRQFNLMFRQQIGATGEGGQVGYLRAETCQPIFVDFDNVRVTSRQKVPFGICQVGKAFRNEINPRNFLFRAREFEQMELEFFVRPDELTAKLRELGISEDSSVPGQPDGTAQTMDWYDYWRAQRREFYTKLGLPDEMVRVHDHPAEKLAHYARAALDFEFEFPFGWGELEGVHHRGAFDLGQHQKHSGKSFEYFDDEAMALLTGAGMDKAEAKEMATYLPVCIETSVGLGRMFLAALTAAYHEDEQDTKHEGKETDIRIVLRLHPRISPITVAVLPLSKKLSGADSKSYALYRELLDAGLSVEFDDAGSIGKRYRRHDEIGTPWCLTYDFDSEEDGAVTVRDRDTLVQDRIKISEVVDELLRRYRQA
;
A
#
# COMPACT_ATOMS: atom_id res chain seq x y z
N MET A 1 -15.35 22.57 7.06
CA MET A 1 -14.35 21.96 6.15
C MET A 1 -14.40 20.48 6.43
N GLU A 2 -14.56 19.67 5.40
CA GLU A 2 -14.60 18.23 5.54
C GLU A 2 -13.22 17.68 5.97
N LEU A 3 -13.16 16.49 6.54
CA LEU A 3 -11.92 15.91 7.08
C LEU A 3 -10.84 15.79 6.00
N MET A 4 -11.21 15.37 4.78
CA MET A 4 -10.28 15.28 3.65
C MET A 4 -9.60 16.62 3.36
N ASP A 5 -10.37 17.71 3.31
CA ASP A 5 -9.82 19.04 3.05
C ASP A 5 -8.87 19.49 4.16
N LYS A 6 -9.18 19.15 5.42
CA LYS A 6 -8.32 19.43 6.57
C LYS A 6 -6.98 18.71 6.45
N ILE A 7 -7.01 17.41 6.10
CA ILE A 7 -5.81 16.59 5.90
C ILE A 7 -4.97 17.12 4.74
N VAL A 8 -5.58 17.39 3.58
CA VAL A 8 -4.87 17.93 2.40
C VAL A 8 -4.23 19.28 2.70
N THR A 9 -4.98 20.17 3.39
CA THR A 9 -4.46 21.48 3.81
C THR A 9 -3.28 21.35 4.78
N LEU A 10 -3.38 20.43 5.76
CA LEU A 10 -2.30 20.14 6.69
C LEU A 10 -1.07 19.60 5.96
N CYS A 11 -1.26 18.63 5.05
CA CYS A 11 -0.19 18.06 4.24
C CYS A 11 0.58 19.11 3.45
N LYS A 12 -0.13 19.99 2.76
CA LYS A 12 0.48 21.08 1.99
C LYS A 12 1.20 22.07 2.91
N ARG A 13 0.56 22.51 3.99
CA ARG A 13 1.12 23.50 4.92
C ARG A 13 2.36 22.98 5.66
N ARG A 14 2.41 21.70 6.01
CA ARG A 14 3.49 21.09 6.78
C ARG A 14 4.53 20.37 5.93
N GLY A 15 4.36 20.31 4.61
CA GLY A 15 5.34 19.71 3.72
C GLY A 15 5.31 18.18 3.73
N PHE A 16 4.13 17.58 3.85
CA PHE A 16 3.94 16.16 3.63
C PHE A 16 3.77 15.84 2.15
N VAL A 17 2.81 16.45 1.49
CA VAL A 17 2.50 16.15 0.08
C VAL A 17 2.13 17.44 -0.66
N PHE A 18 2.63 17.55 -1.89
CA PHE A 18 2.35 18.64 -2.82
C PHE A 18 1.78 18.10 -4.12
N ALA A 19 1.01 18.91 -4.85
CA ALA A 19 0.67 18.59 -6.23
C ALA A 19 1.94 18.63 -7.08
N ASN A 20 2.14 17.62 -7.94
CA ASN A 20 3.32 17.58 -8.81
C ASN A 20 3.39 18.80 -9.71
N SER A 21 4.57 19.40 -9.81
CA SER A 21 4.87 20.52 -10.73
C SER A 21 3.85 21.67 -10.64
N GLU A 22 3.37 22.00 -9.45
CA GLU A 22 2.30 22.98 -9.21
C GLU A 22 2.58 24.33 -9.89
N VAL A 23 3.85 24.73 -9.98
CA VAL A 23 4.28 25.98 -10.64
C VAL A 23 4.00 26.03 -12.15
N TYR A 24 3.78 24.86 -12.77
CA TYR A 24 3.39 24.71 -14.18
C TYR A 24 1.96 24.18 -14.35
N THR A 25 1.09 24.36 -13.35
CA THR A 25 -0.26 23.79 -13.24
C THR A 25 -0.31 22.28 -13.03
N GLY A 26 0.81 21.60 -13.15
CA GLY A 26 0.95 20.16 -12.87
C GLY A 26 0.13 19.23 -13.74
N LEU A 27 0.26 17.93 -13.47
CA LEU A 27 -0.59 16.89 -14.04
C LEU A 27 -1.47 16.29 -12.93
N SER A 28 -2.75 16.14 -13.19
CA SER A 28 -3.68 15.51 -12.24
C SER A 28 -3.27 14.06 -11.95
N GLY A 29 -3.35 13.65 -10.69
CA GLY A 29 -3.04 12.29 -10.27
C GLY A 29 -1.54 11.99 -10.12
N PHE A 30 -0.71 13.02 -9.99
CA PHE A 30 0.71 12.92 -9.63
C PHE A 30 0.98 13.77 -8.40
N TRP A 31 1.73 13.22 -7.45
CA TRP A 31 1.98 13.82 -6.16
C TRP A 31 3.45 13.75 -5.79
N ASP A 32 3.96 14.82 -5.19
CA ASP A 32 5.32 14.92 -4.67
C ASP A 32 5.28 14.81 -3.15
N TYR A 33 6.06 13.90 -2.56
CA TYR A 33 6.25 13.85 -1.11
C TYR A 33 7.28 14.90 -0.70
N GLY A 34 6.86 15.84 0.14
CA GLY A 34 7.72 16.88 0.71
C GLY A 34 8.65 16.33 1.80
N PRO A 35 9.42 17.21 2.48
CA PRO A 35 10.43 16.77 3.47
C PRO A 35 9.87 15.86 4.58
N LEU A 36 8.72 16.19 5.16
CA LEU A 36 8.09 15.33 6.19
C LEU A 36 7.38 14.12 5.57
N GLY A 37 6.82 14.29 4.37
CA GLY A 37 6.14 13.20 3.66
C GLY A 37 7.08 12.08 3.27
N VAL A 38 8.29 12.40 2.77
CA VAL A 38 9.26 11.39 2.37
C VAL A 38 9.79 10.60 3.58
N GLU A 39 9.97 11.25 4.73
CA GLU A 39 10.38 10.56 5.95
C GLU A 39 9.27 9.62 6.46
N MET A 40 8.03 10.08 6.54
CA MET A 40 6.89 9.23 6.92
C MET A 40 6.72 8.06 5.93
N LYS A 41 6.83 8.31 4.62
CA LYS A 41 6.72 7.28 3.59
C LYS A 41 7.79 6.20 3.75
N LYS A 42 9.05 6.57 3.93
CA LYS A 42 10.16 5.64 4.15
C LYS A 42 10.01 4.87 5.47
N ASN A 43 9.47 5.51 6.49
CA ASN A 43 9.20 4.84 7.77
C ASN A 43 8.07 3.80 7.64
N LEU A 44 6.99 4.10 6.89
CA LEU A 44 5.93 3.14 6.56
C LEU A 44 6.48 1.96 5.76
N GLU A 45 7.26 2.24 4.72
CA GLU A 45 7.93 1.22 3.91
C GLU A 45 8.84 0.32 4.77
N ARG A 46 9.67 0.93 5.63
CA ARG A 46 10.53 0.19 6.56
C ARG A 46 9.73 -0.65 7.54
N PHE A 47 8.66 -0.10 8.12
CA PHE A 47 7.79 -0.80 9.06
C PHE A 47 7.15 -2.04 8.41
N TRP A 48 6.65 -1.90 7.17
CA TRP A 48 6.13 -3.01 6.38
C TRP A 48 7.22 -4.04 6.04
N TRP A 49 8.40 -3.57 5.59
CA TRP A 49 9.52 -4.43 5.23
C TRP A 49 10.06 -5.24 6.41
N ASP A 50 10.19 -4.61 7.57
CA ASP A 50 10.60 -5.28 8.80
C ASP A 50 9.60 -6.37 9.19
N TYR A 51 8.28 -6.07 9.06
CA TYR A 51 7.22 -7.01 9.37
C TYR A 51 7.13 -8.16 8.36
N MET A 52 7.22 -7.88 7.06
CA MET A 52 7.01 -8.88 6.00
C MET A 52 8.27 -9.70 5.69
N VAL A 53 9.43 -9.06 5.62
CA VAL A 53 10.68 -9.67 5.14
C VAL A 53 11.60 -10.04 6.28
N ARG A 54 11.98 -9.07 7.13
CA ARG A 54 13.04 -9.28 8.12
C ARG A 54 12.63 -10.15 9.31
N SER A 55 11.34 -10.28 9.56
CA SER A 55 10.82 -11.13 10.64
C SER A 55 10.67 -12.61 10.24
N ARG A 56 11.00 -12.97 8.99
CA ARG A 56 10.82 -14.33 8.43
C ARG A 56 12.09 -14.79 7.72
N ASP A 57 12.37 -16.08 7.80
CA ASP A 57 13.52 -16.73 7.13
C ASP A 57 13.18 -17.21 5.72
N ASN A 58 11.89 -17.36 5.42
CA ASN A 58 11.36 -17.83 4.14
C ASN A 58 10.73 -16.71 3.30
N VAL A 59 11.08 -15.45 3.54
CA VAL A 59 10.65 -14.30 2.71
C VAL A 59 11.86 -13.46 2.34
N VAL A 60 12.00 -13.18 1.05
CA VAL A 60 13.12 -12.40 0.51
C VAL A 60 12.62 -11.20 -0.30
N GLY A 61 13.52 -10.29 -0.62
CA GLY A 61 13.19 -9.07 -1.35
C GLY A 61 13.60 -9.11 -2.81
N LEU A 62 12.90 -8.35 -3.64
CA LEU A 62 13.23 -8.03 -5.03
C LEU A 62 12.99 -6.53 -5.26
N ASP A 63 13.79 -5.91 -6.11
CA ASP A 63 13.55 -4.58 -6.67
C ASP A 63 13.77 -4.64 -8.18
N SER A 64 12.68 -4.78 -8.92
CA SER A 64 12.69 -4.94 -10.37
C SER A 64 12.58 -3.60 -11.10
N ALA A 65 12.99 -3.57 -12.38
CA ALA A 65 12.88 -2.39 -13.23
C ALA A 65 11.42 -1.96 -13.45
N CYS A 66 11.18 -0.63 -13.47
CA CYS A 66 9.85 -0.08 -13.71
C CYS A 66 9.37 -0.24 -15.17
N ILE A 67 10.30 -0.41 -16.12
CA ILE A 67 9.98 -0.59 -17.53
C ILE A 67 10.25 -2.05 -17.91
N GLY A 68 9.22 -2.72 -18.42
CA GLY A 68 9.29 -4.10 -18.87
C GLY A 68 8.91 -4.27 -20.32
N PRO A 69 9.32 -5.38 -20.97
CA PRO A 69 8.97 -5.66 -22.36
C PRO A 69 7.48 -5.99 -22.51
N GLU A 70 6.93 -5.71 -23.69
CA GLU A 70 5.53 -5.98 -24.03
C GLU A 70 5.12 -7.45 -23.78
N SER A 71 6.04 -8.39 -23.98
CA SER A 71 5.79 -9.82 -23.81
C SER A 71 5.35 -10.21 -22.39
N VAL A 72 5.90 -9.57 -21.35
CA VAL A 72 5.50 -9.79 -19.95
C VAL A 72 4.05 -9.40 -19.74
N TRP A 73 3.68 -8.20 -20.20
CA TRP A 73 2.34 -7.64 -20.06
C TRP A 73 1.30 -8.28 -20.98
N THR A 74 1.75 -8.88 -22.09
CA THR A 74 0.91 -9.73 -22.94
C THR A 74 0.64 -11.07 -22.25
N ALA A 75 1.66 -11.69 -21.65
CA ALA A 75 1.52 -12.95 -20.92
C ALA A 75 0.55 -12.84 -19.74
N SER A 76 0.64 -11.77 -18.97
CA SER A 76 -0.25 -11.49 -17.84
C SER A 76 -1.64 -10.97 -18.26
N GLY A 77 -1.88 -10.69 -19.55
CA GLY A 77 -3.15 -10.20 -20.08
C GLY A 77 -3.35 -8.68 -20.02
N HIS A 78 -2.44 -7.91 -19.39
CA HIS A 78 -2.59 -6.46 -19.21
C HIS A 78 -2.67 -5.68 -20.55
N VAL A 79 -1.92 -6.08 -21.56
CA VAL A 79 -1.98 -5.39 -22.87
C VAL A 79 -3.36 -5.54 -23.51
N GLY A 80 -4.00 -6.70 -23.36
CA GLY A 80 -5.27 -6.99 -24.01
C GLY A 80 -6.52 -6.66 -23.19
N ALA A 81 -6.47 -6.86 -21.86
CA ALA A 81 -7.66 -6.86 -21.00
C ALA A 81 -7.67 -5.76 -19.93
N PHE A 82 -6.55 -5.07 -19.68
CA PHE A 82 -6.50 -4.01 -18.67
C PHE A 82 -7.05 -2.70 -19.23
N ASN A 83 -8.35 -2.70 -19.49
CA ASN A 83 -9.06 -1.61 -20.15
C ASN A 83 -10.25 -1.15 -19.32
N ASP A 84 -10.44 0.16 -19.27
CA ASP A 84 -11.66 0.79 -18.77
C ASP A 84 -12.61 1.12 -19.92
N ALA A 85 -13.90 1.08 -19.66
CA ALA A 85 -14.94 1.54 -20.57
C ALA A 85 -15.07 3.07 -20.46
N LEU A 86 -14.36 3.78 -21.36
CA LEU A 86 -14.29 5.24 -21.40
C LEU A 86 -15.45 5.81 -22.21
N ILE A 87 -16.15 6.81 -21.67
CA ILE A 87 -17.18 7.61 -22.33
C ILE A 87 -16.87 9.11 -22.25
N ASP A 88 -17.29 9.87 -23.25
CA ASP A 88 -17.25 11.34 -23.22
C ASP A 88 -18.64 11.90 -23.04
N ASP A 89 -18.81 12.85 -22.13
CA ASP A 89 -20.02 13.68 -22.04
C ASP A 89 -20.00 14.75 -23.15
N LYS A 90 -20.96 14.70 -24.06
CA LYS A 90 -21.04 15.61 -25.21
C LYS A 90 -21.36 17.05 -24.83
N ASN A 91 -21.98 17.25 -23.66
CA ASN A 91 -22.40 18.56 -23.19
C ASN A 91 -21.27 19.26 -22.41
N SER A 92 -20.69 18.57 -21.40
CA SER A 92 -19.62 19.14 -20.55
C SER A 92 -18.22 18.96 -21.15
N LYS A 93 -18.04 18.06 -22.12
CA LYS A 93 -16.74 17.62 -22.68
C LYS A 93 -15.85 16.88 -21.68
N GLU A 94 -16.40 16.47 -20.57
CA GLU A 94 -15.72 15.67 -19.55
C GLU A 94 -15.67 14.21 -19.97
N ARG A 95 -14.72 13.47 -19.41
CA ARG A 95 -14.50 12.05 -19.64
C ARG A 95 -14.78 11.29 -18.35
N PHE A 96 -15.43 10.15 -18.48
CA PHE A 96 -15.77 9.29 -17.36
C PHE A 96 -15.51 7.83 -17.71
N ARG A 97 -15.19 7.03 -16.72
CA ARG A 97 -15.48 5.60 -16.78
C ARG A 97 -16.99 5.45 -16.65
N ILE A 98 -17.53 4.44 -17.30
CA ILE A 98 -18.99 4.26 -17.29
C ILE A 98 -19.53 4.01 -15.90
N ASP A 99 -18.82 3.22 -15.06
CA ASP A 99 -19.17 2.94 -13.67
C ASP A 99 -19.15 4.19 -12.76
N GLN A 100 -18.54 5.29 -13.20
CA GLN A 100 -18.44 6.55 -12.45
C GLN A 100 -19.54 7.54 -12.77
N LEU A 101 -20.47 7.20 -13.64
CA LEU A 101 -21.68 8.00 -13.80
C LEU A 101 -22.53 7.95 -12.53
N GLN A 102 -23.48 8.86 -12.40
CA GLN A 102 -24.38 8.85 -11.27
C GLN A 102 -25.48 7.80 -11.50
N TYR A 103 -25.45 6.76 -10.66
CA TYR A 103 -26.42 5.67 -10.58
C TYR A 103 -27.24 5.76 -9.30
N GLU A 104 -28.35 5.02 -9.22
CA GLU A 104 -29.19 4.91 -8.03
C GLU A 104 -28.59 3.96 -6.98
N SER A 105 -27.74 3.01 -7.42
CA SER A 105 -27.02 2.06 -6.55
C SER A 105 -25.65 1.70 -7.09
N GLU A 106 -24.77 1.18 -6.23
CA GLU A 106 -23.46 0.61 -6.65
C GLU A 106 -23.65 -0.61 -7.55
N GLU A 107 -24.68 -1.44 -7.30
CA GLU A 107 -25.01 -2.59 -8.13
C GLU A 107 -25.33 -2.18 -9.59
N ASP A 108 -25.99 -1.06 -9.79
CA ASP A 108 -26.31 -0.56 -11.13
C ASP A 108 -25.05 -0.03 -11.84
N ALA A 109 -24.11 0.57 -11.11
CA ALA A 109 -22.81 0.95 -11.65
C ALA A 109 -22.01 -0.27 -12.13
N GLU A 110 -21.99 -1.36 -11.35
CA GLU A 110 -21.35 -2.63 -11.72
C GLU A 110 -22.02 -3.27 -12.94
N LYS A 111 -23.36 -3.29 -13.00
CA LYS A 111 -24.12 -3.78 -14.16
C LYS A 111 -23.79 -2.98 -15.42
N ALA A 112 -23.66 -1.65 -15.29
CA ALA A 112 -23.32 -0.79 -16.40
C ALA A 112 -21.91 -1.03 -16.92
N GLU A 113 -20.93 -1.23 -16.03
CA GLU A 113 -19.57 -1.59 -16.41
C GLU A 113 -19.52 -2.93 -17.14
N LEU A 114 -20.15 -3.96 -16.58
CA LEU A 114 -20.18 -5.28 -17.20
C LEU A 114 -20.87 -5.24 -18.57
N TYR A 115 -21.99 -4.50 -18.70
CA TYR A 115 -22.69 -4.32 -19.97
C TYR A 115 -21.79 -3.64 -21.00
N ALA A 116 -21.07 -2.59 -20.60
CA ALA A 116 -20.18 -1.86 -21.51
C ALA A 116 -18.98 -2.71 -21.95
N LEU A 117 -18.38 -3.49 -21.06
CA LEU A 117 -17.30 -4.41 -21.41
C LEU A 117 -17.76 -5.50 -22.37
N ASN A 118 -18.95 -6.07 -22.16
CA ASN A 118 -19.55 -7.04 -23.09
C ASN A 118 -19.86 -6.43 -24.46
N TRP A 119 -20.36 -5.20 -24.49
CA TRP A 119 -20.59 -4.45 -25.73
C TRP A 119 -19.30 -4.23 -26.52
N LEU A 120 -18.23 -3.83 -25.83
CA LEU A 120 -16.90 -3.63 -26.45
C LEU A 120 -16.31 -4.93 -26.97
N ASN A 121 -16.42 -6.02 -26.22
CA ASN A 121 -15.91 -7.35 -26.60
C ASN A 121 -16.69 -7.95 -27.78
N ALA A 122 -17.96 -7.63 -27.93
CA ALA A 122 -18.77 -8.05 -29.06
C ALA A 122 -18.43 -7.34 -30.39
N GLY A 123 -17.51 -6.36 -30.36
CA GLY A 123 -17.13 -5.58 -31.54
C GLY A 123 -18.27 -4.71 -32.09
N SER A 124 -19.19 -4.30 -31.22
CA SER A 124 -20.41 -3.57 -31.61
C SER A 124 -20.08 -2.19 -32.19
N ASN A 125 -20.66 -1.86 -33.32
CA ASN A 125 -20.41 -0.64 -34.08
C ASN A 125 -21.15 0.55 -33.43
N GLY A 126 -20.48 1.49 -32.89
CA GLY A 126 -20.76 2.88 -32.52
C GLY A 126 -22.19 3.43 -32.48
N ASP A 127 -23.24 2.60 -32.44
CA ASP A 127 -24.63 3.01 -32.31
C ASP A 127 -24.93 3.41 -30.86
N GLU A 128 -24.90 4.73 -30.63
CA GLU A 128 -25.14 5.32 -29.30
C GLU A 128 -26.54 4.99 -28.77
N THR A 129 -27.54 5.05 -29.65
CA THR A 129 -28.93 4.81 -29.24
C THR A 129 -29.10 3.36 -28.80
N ALA A 130 -28.60 2.40 -29.59
CA ALA A 130 -28.66 0.99 -29.24
C ALA A 130 -27.90 0.66 -27.95
N PHE A 131 -26.75 1.29 -27.70
CA PHE A 131 -26.01 1.09 -26.47
C PHE A 131 -26.77 1.60 -25.24
N TRP A 132 -27.21 2.87 -25.26
CA TRP A 132 -27.82 3.50 -24.10
C TRP A 132 -29.23 2.97 -23.82
N ASP A 133 -30.01 2.63 -24.85
CA ASP A 133 -31.31 1.99 -24.69
C ASP A 133 -31.15 0.57 -24.11
N GLY A 134 -30.17 -0.20 -24.60
CA GLY A 134 -29.85 -1.51 -24.04
C GLY A 134 -29.36 -1.43 -22.59
N LEU A 135 -28.53 -0.47 -22.24
CA LEU A 135 -28.13 -0.25 -20.84
C LEU A 135 -29.33 0.09 -19.96
N LYS A 136 -30.24 0.97 -20.44
CA LYS A 136 -31.47 1.31 -19.73
C LYS A 136 -32.36 0.09 -19.50
N GLU A 137 -32.44 -0.85 -20.44
CA GLU A 137 -33.16 -2.11 -20.23
C GLU A 137 -32.57 -2.95 -19.07
N HIS A 138 -31.26 -2.85 -18.83
CA HIS A 138 -30.56 -3.58 -17.76
C HIS A 138 -30.70 -2.93 -16.38
N ILE A 139 -30.67 -1.59 -16.30
CA ILE A 139 -30.68 -0.86 -15.01
C ILE A 139 -31.96 -0.05 -14.77
N GLY A 140 -32.89 0.03 -15.77
CA GLY A 140 -34.21 0.68 -15.64
C GLY A 140 -34.26 2.17 -15.98
N TYR A 141 -33.12 2.88 -16.06
CA TYR A 141 -33.03 4.32 -16.30
C TYR A 141 -31.75 4.71 -17.05
N TYR A 142 -31.62 5.98 -17.46
CA TYR A 142 -30.36 6.51 -17.99
C TYR A 142 -29.54 7.13 -16.86
N PRO A 143 -28.24 6.80 -16.73
CA PRO A 143 -27.39 7.41 -15.71
C PRO A 143 -27.17 8.90 -15.99
N MET A 144 -26.85 9.66 -14.93
CA MET A 144 -26.63 11.10 -14.99
C MET A 144 -25.14 11.46 -14.91
N ASN A 145 -24.81 12.70 -15.32
CA ASN A 145 -23.47 13.23 -15.13
C ASN A 145 -23.20 13.42 -13.62
N PRO A 146 -22.15 12.82 -13.05
CA PRO A 146 -21.90 12.82 -11.62
C PRO A 146 -21.52 14.21 -11.07
N ASN A 147 -20.98 15.08 -11.91
CA ASN A 147 -20.54 16.42 -11.50
C ASN A 147 -21.69 17.43 -11.49
N THR A 148 -22.72 17.22 -12.31
CA THR A 148 -23.84 18.15 -12.43
C THR A 148 -25.14 17.62 -11.86
N GLY A 149 -25.25 16.31 -11.63
CA GLY A 149 -26.49 15.64 -11.22
C GLY A 149 -27.61 15.71 -12.27
N LYS A 150 -27.28 15.94 -13.54
CA LYS A 150 -28.25 16.14 -14.63
C LYS A 150 -28.09 15.09 -15.71
N ALA A 151 -29.20 14.82 -16.41
CA ALA A 151 -29.15 14.02 -17.62
C ALA A 151 -28.22 14.66 -18.66
N SER A 152 -27.40 13.85 -19.29
CA SER A 152 -26.47 14.29 -20.32
C SER A 152 -26.46 13.32 -21.50
N ARG A 153 -25.81 13.73 -22.61
CA ARG A 153 -25.61 12.88 -23.78
C ARG A 153 -24.18 12.37 -23.79
N PHE A 154 -24.04 11.07 -23.70
CA PHE A 154 -22.73 10.41 -23.70
C PHE A 154 -22.45 9.72 -25.03
N THR A 155 -21.16 9.55 -25.34
CA THR A 155 -20.72 8.70 -26.47
C THR A 155 -20.95 7.22 -26.13
N VAL A 156 -20.85 6.33 -27.11
CA VAL A 156 -20.65 4.91 -26.82
C VAL A 156 -19.36 4.71 -26.04
N PRO A 157 -19.24 3.65 -25.22
CA PRO A 157 -17.99 3.32 -24.56
C PRO A 157 -16.91 2.94 -25.60
N ARG A 158 -15.68 3.28 -25.29
CA ARG A 158 -14.49 2.83 -26.01
C ARG A 158 -13.47 2.26 -25.04
N GLN A 159 -12.70 1.30 -25.50
CA GLN A 159 -11.62 0.73 -24.70
C GLN A 159 -10.54 1.78 -24.46
N PHE A 160 -10.14 1.92 -23.22
CA PHE A 160 -9.02 2.76 -22.82
C PHE A 160 -8.05 1.92 -21.98
N ASN A 161 -6.92 1.56 -22.59
CA ASN A 161 -5.91 0.77 -21.89
C ASN A 161 -5.18 1.62 -20.85
N LEU A 162 -5.09 1.11 -19.63
CA LEU A 162 -4.46 1.80 -18.49
C LEU A 162 -2.93 1.72 -18.49
N MET A 163 -2.32 0.96 -19.40
CA MET A 163 -0.87 0.83 -19.49
C MET A 163 -0.20 2.07 -20.11
N PHE A 164 0.85 2.58 -19.48
CA PHE A 164 1.73 3.57 -20.09
C PHE A 164 2.72 2.88 -21.04
N ARG A 165 2.54 3.08 -22.34
CA ARG A 165 3.39 2.56 -23.40
C ARG A 165 4.55 3.53 -23.69
N GLN A 166 5.78 3.02 -23.79
CA GLN A 166 6.98 3.79 -24.07
C GLN A 166 7.76 3.22 -25.26
N GLN A 167 8.39 4.10 -26.01
CA GLN A 167 9.33 3.73 -27.05
C GLN A 167 10.74 3.64 -26.47
N ILE A 168 11.41 2.49 -26.64
CA ILE A 168 12.74 2.23 -26.09
C ILE A 168 13.77 2.24 -27.22
N GLY A 169 14.88 2.97 -27.01
CA GLY A 169 15.98 3.05 -27.96
C GLY A 169 15.86 4.20 -28.96
N ALA A 170 16.75 4.23 -29.98
CA ALA A 170 16.77 5.29 -31.00
C ALA A 170 15.48 5.27 -31.82
N THR A 171 14.89 6.46 -32.00
CA THR A 171 13.67 6.65 -32.77
C THR A 171 13.89 6.34 -34.24
N GLY A 172 13.09 5.41 -34.76
CA GLY A 172 13.08 4.97 -36.13
C GLY A 172 12.22 3.72 -36.26
N GLU A 173 11.94 3.26 -37.45
CA GLU A 173 11.28 1.98 -37.72
C GLU A 173 12.14 0.84 -37.13
N GLY A 174 11.81 0.34 -35.95
CA GLY A 174 12.53 -0.75 -35.26
C GLY A 174 12.82 -0.55 -33.78
N GLY A 175 12.38 0.56 -33.14
CA GLY A 175 12.48 0.74 -31.69
C GLY A 175 11.64 -0.31 -30.95
N GLN A 176 12.16 -0.81 -29.82
CA GLN A 176 11.43 -1.72 -28.96
C GLN A 176 10.30 -0.99 -28.21
N VAL A 177 9.18 -1.67 -28.01
CA VAL A 177 8.09 -1.19 -27.16
C VAL A 177 8.31 -1.72 -25.75
N GLY A 178 8.28 -0.82 -24.80
CA GLY A 178 8.24 -1.14 -23.38
C GLY A 178 7.02 -0.52 -22.71
N TYR A 179 6.67 -1.01 -21.55
CA TYR A 179 5.59 -0.48 -20.74
C TYR A 179 6.10 -0.14 -19.36
N LEU A 180 5.62 0.99 -18.80
CA LEU A 180 5.72 1.21 -17.38
C LEU A 180 4.82 0.19 -16.69
N ARG A 181 5.36 -0.49 -15.65
CA ARG A 181 4.63 -1.55 -14.95
C ARG A 181 3.34 -1.03 -14.30
N ALA A 182 2.23 -1.71 -14.54
CA ALA A 182 0.93 -1.39 -13.94
C ALA A 182 0.81 -1.90 -12.50
N GLU A 183 1.68 -2.86 -12.13
CA GLU A 183 1.75 -3.51 -10.83
C GLU A 183 3.16 -4.04 -10.59
N THR A 184 3.50 -4.34 -9.36
CA THR A 184 4.82 -4.85 -8.99
C THR A 184 4.90 -6.38 -8.94
N CYS A 185 3.78 -7.11 -9.03
CA CYS A 185 3.76 -8.58 -8.92
C CYS A 185 4.32 -9.29 -10.16
N GLN A 186 4.02 -8.85 -11.40
CA GLN A 186 4.45 -9.57 -12.61
C GLN A 186 5.97 -9.76 -12.72
N PRO A 187 6.81 -8.75 -12.42
CA PRO A 187 8.25 -8.97 -12.34
C PRO A 187 8.67 -10.03 -11.31
N ILE A 188 7.93 -10.20 -10.21
CA ILE A 188 8.22 -11.25 -9.22
C ILE A 188 8.06 -12.63 -9.85
N PHE A 189 6.98 -12.86 -10.61
CA PHE A 189 6.78 -14.13 -11.31
C PHE A 189 7.86 -14.39 -12.35
N VAL A 190 8.25 -13.37 -13.11
CA VAL A 190 9.32 -13.48 -14.13
C VAL A 190 10.66 -13.84 -13.51
N ASP A 191 10.98 -13.27 -12.35
CA ASP A 191 12.24 -13.50 -11.63
C ASP A 191 12.17 -14.62 -10.58
N PHE A 192 11.08 -15.38 -10.51
CA PHE A 192 10.86 -16.44 -9.53
C PHE A 192 12.07 -17.37 -9.40
N ASP A 193 12.54 -17.97 -10.49
CA ASP A 193 13.68 -18.88 -10.47
C ASP A 193 15.01 -18.19 -10.13
N ASN A 194 15.23 -16.99 -10.64
CA ASN A 194 16.43 -16.22 -10.33
C ASN A 194 16.54 -15.95 -8.83
N VAL A 195 15.44 -15.50 -8.22
CA VAL A 195 15.39 -15.21 -6.79
C VAL A 195 15.52 -16.48 -5.97
N ARG A 196 14.73 -17.51 -6.27
CA ARG A 196 14.73 -18.79 -5.57
C ARG A 196 16.13 -19.42 -5.53
N VAL A 197 16.78 -19.53 -6.69
CA VAL A 197 18.10 -20.17 -6.81
C VAL A 197 19.19 -19.37 -6.10
N THR A 198 19.21 -18.05 -6.31
CA THR A 198 20.26 -17.18 -5.73
C THR A 198 20.14 -17.01 -4.23
N SER A 199 18.91 -17.00 -3.70
CA SER A 199 18.64 -16.92 -2.26
C SER A 199 18.51 -18.28 -1.58
N ARG A 200 18.59 -19.40 -2.35
CA ARG A 200 18.48 -20.79 -1.87
C ARG A 200 17.14 -21.06 -1.17
N GLN A 201 16.09 -20.39 -1.61
CA GLN A 201 14.78 -20.60 -1.04
C GLN A 201 14.14 -21.89 -1.56
N LYS A 202 13.36 -22.52 -0.69
CA LYS A 202 12.52 -23.68 -0.99
C LYS A 202 11.06 -23.31 -0.77
N VAL A 203 10.17 -23.93 -1.51
CA VAL A 203 8.71 -23.79 -1.29
C VAL A 203 8.35 -24.50 0.03
N PRO A 204 7.62 -23.85 0.97
CA PRO A 204 6.96 -22.56 0.85
C PRO A 204 7.88 -21.35 1.13
N PHE A 205 7.87 -20.34 0.24
CA PHE A 205 8.62 -19.10 0.44
C PHE A 205 7.94 -17.92 -0.27
N GLY A 206 8.30 -16.70 0.12
CA GLY A 206 7.76 -15.47 -0.43
C GLY A 206 8.80 -14.55 -1.03
N ILE A 207 8.38 -13.76 -2.01
CA ILE A 207 9.16 -12.67 -2.59
C ILE A 207 8.37 -11.38 -2.39
N CYS A 208 8.96 -10.41 -1.70
CA CYS A 208 8.40 -9.08 -1.49
C CYS A 208 9.03 -8.06 -2.42
N GLN A 209 8.23 -7.10 -2.85
CA GLN A 209 8.70 -5.94 -3.59
C GLN A 209 8.00 -4.67 -3.10
N VAL A 210 8.76 -3.58 -2.99
CA VAL A 210 8.22 -2.23 -2.83
C VAL A 210 8.68 -1.41 -4.03
N GLY A 211 7.74 -0.78 -4.73
CA GLY A 211 8.15 -0.02 -5.90
C GLY A 211 7.00 0.71 -6.59
N LYS A 212 7.40 1.60 -7.49
CA LYS A 212 6.46 2.39 -8.28
C LYS A 212 5.71 1.53 -9.29
N ALA A 213 4.41 1.82 -9.43
CA ALA A 213 3.54 1.32 -10.46
C ALA A 213 2.79 2.49 -11.13
N PHE A 214 2.31 2.28 -12.34
CA PHE A 214 1.78 3.34 -13.19
C PHE A 214 0.50 2.89 -13.87
N ARG A 215 -0.61 3.61 -13.62
CA ARG A 215 -1.89 3.35 -14.29
C ARG A 215 -2.41 4.66 -14.88
N ASN A 216 -2.65 4.69 -16.17
CA ASN A 216 -3.15 5.88 -16.86
C ASN A 216 -4.64 6.11 -16.52
N GLU A 217 -4.91 6.32 -15.23
CA GLU A 217 -6.25 6.54 -14.70
C GLU A 217 -6.97 7.67 -15.46
N ILE A 218 -8.21 7.42 -15.85
CA ILE A 218 -9.06 8.42 -16.52
C ILE A 218 -9.33 9.57 -15.56
N ASN A 219 -9.81 9.26 -14.35
CA ASN A 219 -10.17 10.21 -13.32
C ASN A 219 -9.44 9.91 -11.98
N PRO A 220 -8.20 10.39 -11.82
CA PRO A 220 -7.56 10.38 -10.50
C PRO A 220 -8.40 11.19 -9.51
N ARG A 221 -8.58 10.69 -8.29
CA ARG A 221 -9.40 11.34 -7.27
C ARG A 221 -8.99 10.95 -5.86
N ASN A 222 -9.56 11.66 -4.88
CA ASN A 222 -9.36 11.37 -3.47
C ASN A 222 -7.88 11.39 -3.06
N PHE A 223 -7.14 12.43 -3.52
CA PHE A 223 -5.75 12.67 -3.15
C PHE A 223 -4.85 11.47 -3.49
N LEU A 224 -4.15 10.87 -2.50
CA LEU A 224 -3.26 9.73 -2.70
C LEU A 224 -3.98 8.39 -2.93
N PHE A 225 -5.31 8.35 -2.79
CA PHE A 225 -6.07 7.11 -2.91
C PHE A 225 -6.08 6.54 -4.33
N ARG A 226 -6.26 7.42 -5.35
CA ARG A 226 -6.23 7.03 -6.77
C ARG A 226 -5.35 8.00 -7.56
N ALA A 227 -4.13 7.59 -7.83
CA ALA A 227 -3.11 8.34 -8.55
C ALA A 227 -2.65 7.56 -9.80
N ARG A 228 -2.03 8.26 -10.76
CA ARG A 228 -1.46 7.66 -11.99
C ARG A 228 -0.08 7.07 -11.79
N GLU A 229 0.68 7.64 -10.86
CA GLU A 229 1.93 7.10 -10.34
C GLU A 229 1.75 6.85 -8.86
N PHE A 230 1.99 5.63 -8.42
CA PHE A 230 1.83 5.22 -7.02
C PHE A 230 2.88 4.17 -6.68
N GLU A 231 2.96 3.77 -5.43
CA GLU A 231 3.85 2.71 -4.96
C GLU A 231 3.02 1.61 -4.37
N GLN A 232 3.40 0.37 -4.68
CA GLN A 232 2.83 -0.85 -4.09
C GLN A 232 3.87 -1.51 -3.20
N MET A 233 3.39 -2.16 -2.17
CA MET A 233 4.13 -3.07 -1.31
C MET A 233 3.47 -4.43 -1.45
N GLU A 234 4.11 -5.36 -2.15
CA GLU A 234 3.55 -6.64 -2.54
C GLU A 234 4.38 -7.81 -2.03
N LEU A 235 3.69 -8.89 -1.71
CA LEU A 235 4.25 -10.21 -1.44
C LEU A 235 3.56 -11.21 -2.35
N GLU A 236 4.38 -12.01 -3.06
CA GLU A 236 3.98 -13.24 -3.72
C GLU A 236 4.53 -14.42 -2.93
N PHE A 237 3.65 -15.17 -2.26
CA PHE A 237 4.02 -16.30 -1.43
C PHE A 237 3.69 -17.61 -2.14
N PHE A 238 4.71 -18.40 -2.41
CA PHE A 238 4.64 -19.61 -3.21
C PHE A 238 4.53 -20.85 -2.31
N VAL A 239 3.51 -21.66 -2.56
CA VAL A 239 3.20 -22.86 -1.76
C VAL A 239 3.02 -24.10 -2.62
N ARG A 240 3.07 -25.28 -2.00
CA ARG A 240 2.78 -26.56 -2.64
C ARG A 240 1.32 -26.64 -3.11
N PRO A 241 1.03 -27.28 -4.25
CA PRO A 241 -0.36 -27.51 -4.68
C PRO A 241 -1.08 -28.50 -3.75
N ASP A 242 -2.42 -28.36 -3.67
CA ASP A 242 -3.25 -29.16 -2.77
C ASP A 242 -3.17 -30.68 -3.02
N GLU A 243 -2.93 -31.10 -4.27
CA GLU A 243 -2.78 -32.50 -4.63
C GLU A 243 -1.56 -33.13 -3.94
N LEU A 244 -0.43 -32.42 -3.91
CA LEU A 244 0.79 -32.87 -3.23
C LEU A 244 0.59 -32.91 -1.72
N THR A 245 0.08 -31.82 -1.14
CA THR A 245 -0.10 -31.73 0.31
C THR A 245 -1.15 -32.71 0.83
N ALA A 246 -2.22 -32.96 0.06
CA ALA A 246 -3.18 -34.01 0.38
C ALA A 246 -2.54 -35.41 0.40
N LYS A 247 -1.65 -35.69 -0.57
CA LYS A 247 -0.94 -36.98 -0.63
C LYS A 247 0.03 -37.16 0.54
N LEU A 248 0.77 -36.11 0.90
CA LEU A 248 1.65 -36.16 2.08
C LEU A 248 0.86 -36.48 3.36
N ARG A 249 -0.28 -35.80 3.56
CA ARG A 249 -1.17 -36.04 4.70
C ARG A 249 -1.77 -37.50 4.70
N GLU A 250 -2.18 -38.00 3.52
CA GLU A 250 -2.67 -39.39 3.36
C GLU A 250 -1.61 -40.40 3.81
N LEU A 251 -0.34 -40.13 3.54
CA LEU A 251 0.78 -40.99 3.95
C LEU A 251 1.19 -40.78 5.42
N GLY A 252 0.48 -39.94 6.17
CA GLY A 252 0.75 -39.66 7.58
C GLY A 252 2.01 -38.79 7.79
N ILE A 253 2.43 -38.05 6.77
CA ILE A 253 3.59 -37.18 6.83
C ILE A 253 3.14 -35.81 7.38
N SER A 254 3.88 -35.28 8.35
CA SER A 254 3.78 -33.92 8.86
C SER A 254 5.15 -33.29 8.85
N GLU A 255 5.23 -32.00 8.59
CA GLU A 255 6.44 -31.20 8.63
C GLU A 255 6.27 -30.08 9.65
N ASP A 256 7.31 -29.75 10.39
CA ASP A 256 7.27 -28.61 11.31
C ASP A 256 7.56 -27.31 10.54
N SER A 257 6.83 -26.24 10.85
CA SER A 257 7.13 -24.92 10.34
C SER A 257 8.35 -24.32 11.06
N SER A 258 9.30 -23.77 10.31
CA SER A 258 10.45 -23.06 10.88
C SER A 258 10.05 -21.71 11.48
N VAL A 259 8.91 -21.16 11.05
CA VAL A 259 8.40 -19.86 11.50
C VAL A 259 7.23 -20.05 12.46
N PRO A 260 7.31 -19.58 13.71
CA PRO A 260 6.25 -19.76 14.67
C PRO A 260 4.90 -19.20 14.17
N GLY A 261 3.86 -20.04 14.25
CA GLY A 261 2.50 -19.67 13.84
C GLY A 261 2.21 -19.73 12.33
N GLN A 262 3.22 -20.06 11.50
CA GLN A 262 2.97 -20.39 10.09
C GLN A 262 2.39 -21.79 9.94
N PRO A 263 1.58 -22.03 8.88
CA PRO A 263 1.25 -23.38 8.45
C PRO A 263 2.51 -24.19 8.11
N ASP A 264 2.45 -25.51 8.28
CA ASP A 264 3.55 -26.41 7.90
C ASP A 264 3.59 -26.70 6.39
N GLY A 265 4.63 -27.41 5.94
CA GLY A 265 4.81 -27.75 4.53
C GLY A 265 3.76 -28.73 3.96
N THR A 266 2.87 -29.29 4.79
CA THR A 266 1.75 -30.14 4.37
C THR A 266 0.40 -29.39 4.38
N ALA A 267 0.40 -28.10 4.72
CA ALA A 267 -0.80 -27.28 4.77
C ALA A 267 -1.43 -27.10 3.37
N GLN A 268 -2.76 -27.06 3.32
CA GLN A 268 -3.49 -26.76 2.08
C GLN A 268 -3.28 -25.29 1.68
N THR A 269 -3.48 -24.98 0.41
CA THR A 269 -3.31 -23.61 -0.10
C THR A 269 -4.24 -22.61 0.57
N MET A 270 -5.43 -23.04 1.00
CA MET A 270 -6.36 -22.18 1.76
C MET A 270 -5.89 -21.92 3.19
N ASP A 271 -5.17 -22.85 3.84
CA ASP A 271 -4.58 -22.60 5.17
C ASP A 271 -3.55 -21.47 5.09
N TRP A 272 -2.78 -21.39 3.99
CA TRP A 272 -1.84 -20.31 3.71
C TRP A 272 -2.54 -18.99 3.40
N TYR A 273 -3.65 -19.02 2.68
CA TYR A 273 -4.48 -17.85 2.42
C TYR A 273 -5.02 -17.25 3.73
N ASP A 274 -5.58 -18.09 4.61
CA ASP A 274 -6.09 -17.66 5.91
C ASP A 274 -4.97 -17.15 6.83
N TYR A 275 -3.78 -17.78 6.77
CA TYR A 275 -2.60 -17.29 7.48
C TYR A 275 -2.24 -15.86 7.04
N TRP A 276 -2.13 -15.59 5.74
CA TRP A 276 -1.78 -14.26 5.26
C TRP A 276 -2.88 -13.23 5.55
N ARG A 277 -4.15 -13.62 5.45
CA ARG A 277 -5.28 -12.81 5.91
C ARG A 277 -5.10 -12.38 7.38
N ALA A 278 -4.78 -13.31 8.28
CA ALA A 278 -4.56 -13.03 9.70
C ALA A 278 -3.32 -12.14 9.92
N GLN A 279 -2.22 -12.41 9.20
CA GLN A 279 -1.00 -11.62 9.29
C GLN A 279 -1.22 -10.15 8.84
N ARG A 280 -2.03 -9.94 7.81
CA ARG A 280 -2.34 -8.57 7.36
C ARG A 280 -3.21 -7.83 8.37
N ARG A 281 -4.18 -8.50 8.99
CA ARG A 281 -4.95 -7.92 10.09
C ARG A 281 -4.06 -7.52 11.28
N GLU A 282 -3.16 -8.40 11.70
CA GLU A 282 -2.20 -8.13 12.77
C GLU A 282 -1.28 -6.93 12.44
N PHE A 283 -0.85 -6.82 11.18
CA PHE A 283 -0.04 -5.69 10.72
C PHE A 283 -0.74 -4.35 10.94
N TYR A 284 -2.04 -4.23 10.62
CA TYR A 284 -2.79 -3.00 10.82
C TYR A 284 -2.93 -2.63 12.29
N THR A 285 -3.18 -3.60 13.15
CA THR A 285 -3.21 -3.40 14.61
C THR A 285 -1.86 -2.90 15.12
N LYS A 286 -0.74 -3.50 14.66
CA LYS A 286 0.61 -3.07 15.01
C LYS A 286 0.96 -1.68 14.46
N LEU A 287 0.42 -1.30 13.32
CA LEU A 287 0.59 0.04 12.74
C LEU A 287 -0.20 1.11 13.51
N GLY A 288 -1.15 0.69 14.36
CA GLY A 288 -2.01 1.57 15.15
C GLY A 288 -3.24 2.07 14.39
N LEU A 289 -3.67 1.36 13.34
CA LEU A 289 -4.96 1.64 12.72
C LEU A 289 -6.09 1.12 13.62
N PRO A 290 -7.13 1.94 13.93
CA PRO A 290 -8.26 1.51 14.75
C PRO A 290 -9.01 0.34 14.10
N ASP A 291 -9.33 -0.68 14.89
CA ASP A 291 -10.00 -1.89 14.41
C ASP A 291 -11.37 -1.58 13.78
N GLU A 292 -12.09 -0.59 14.30
CA GLU A 292 -13.37 -0.12 13.80
C GLU A 292 -13.28 0.57 12.43
N MET A 293 -12.09 1.06 12.04
CA MET A 293 -11.84 1.69 10.75
C MET A 293 -11.32 0.70 9.69
N VAL A 294 -11.16 -0.58 10.02
CA VAL A 294 -10.68 -1.60 9.08
C VAL A 294 -11.67 -2.76 9.05
N ARG A 295 -12.20 -3.08 7.88
CA ARG A 295 -13.08 -4.25 7.67
C ARG A 295 -12.57 -5.15 6.56
N VAL A 296 -13.07 -6.38 6.52
CA VAL A 296 -12.80 -7.34 5.45
C VAL A 296 -14.01 -7.41 4.53
N HIS A 297 -13.74 -7.36 3.23
CA HIS A 297 -14.71 -7.59 2.17
C HIS A 297 -14.27 -8.82 1.36
N ASP A 298 -14.89 -9.97 1.62
CA ASP A 298 -14.64 -11.19 0.85
C ASP A 298 -15.36 -11.10 -0.51
N HIS A 299 -14.64 -11.35 -1.62
CA HIS A 299 -15.21 -11.34 -2.96
C HIS A 299 -16.04 -12.61 -3.19
N PRO A 300 -17.30 -12.49 -3.64
CA PRO A 300 -18.12 -13.65 -3.97
C PRO A 300 -17.54 -14.38 -5.19
N ALA A 301 -17.75 -15.72 -5.24
CA ALA A 301 -17.14 -16.59 -6.23
C ALA A 301 -17.40 -16.18 -7.69
N GLU A 302 -18.56 -15.60 -7.97
CA GLU A 302 -18.97 -15.10 -9.29
C GLU A 302 -18.24 -13.82 -9.74
N LYS A 303 -17.62 -13.10 -8.81
CA LYS A 303 -16.83 -11.89 -9.09
C LYS A 303 -15.31 -12.17 -9.14
N LEU A 304 -14.89 -13.38 -8.80
CA LEU A 304 -13.48 -13.73 -8.86
C LEU A 304 -12.97 -13.76 -10.31
N ALA A 305 -11.72 -13.31 -10.50
CA ALA A 305 -11.02 -13.56 -11.75
C ALA A 305 -10.99 -15.08 -12.02
N HIS A 306 -11.07 -15.49 -13.28
CA HIS A 306 -11.17 -16.90 -13.69
C HIS A 306 -10.04 -17.82 -13.18
N TYR A 307 -8.94 -17.24 -12.73
CA TYR A 307 -7.77 -17.92 -12.16
C TYR A 307 -7.73 -17.86 -10.63
N ALA A 308 -8.49 -16.98 -10.01
CA ALA A 308 -8.47 -16.79 -8.57
C ALA A 308 -9.40 -17.80 -7.88
N ARG A 309 -8.90 -18.43 -6.81
CA ARG A 309 -9.70 -19.34 -5.98
C ARG A 309 -10.41 -18.63 -4.84
N ALA A 310 -9.80 -17.57 -4.32
CA ALA A 310 -10.34 -16.68 -3.30
C ALA A 310 -9.71 -15.30 -3.45
N ALA A 311 -10.44 -14.28 -3.07
CA ALA A 311 -9.96 -12.92 -2.96
C ALA A 311 -10.71 -12.19 -1.86
N LEU A 312 -10.03 -11.33 -1.14
CA LEU A 312 -10.63 -10.37 -0.22
C LEU A 312 -9.90 -9.03 -0.29
N ASP A 313 -10.61 -7.98 0.09
CA ASP A 313 -10.02 -6.69 0.35
C ASP A 313 -10.11 -6.37 1.85
N PHE A 314 -9.01 -5.85 2.40
CA PHE A 314 -9.08 -5.02 3.58
C PHE A 314 -9.50 -3.63 3.13
N GLU A 315 -10.65 -3.17 3.60
CA GLU A 315 -11.14 -1.82 3.38
C GLU A 315 -10.89 -0.96 4.61
N PHE A 316 -10.60 0.31 4.39
CA PHE A 316 -10.44 1.31 5.43
C PHE A 316 -11.51 2.39 5.31
N GLU A 317 -11.98 2.93 6.44
CA GLU A 317 -12.91 4.04 6.49
C GLU A 317 -12.19 5.38 6.26
N PHE A 318 -11.99 5.71 4.97
CA PHE A 318 -11.43 7.00 4.57
C PHE A 318 -12.43 8.15 4.78
N PRO A 319 -12.00 9.42 4.74
CA PRO A 319 -12.92 10.55 4.88
C PRO A 319 -14.05 10.62 3.83
N PHE A 320 -13.92 9.89 2.73
CA PHE A 320 -14.92 9.77 1.65
C PHE A 320 -15.72 8.46 1.73
N GLY A 321 -15.56 7.68 2.78
CA GLY A 321 -16.21 6.38 2.98
C GLY A 321 -15.26 5.20 2.88
N TRP A 322 -15.82 3.99 2.91
CA TRP A 322 -15.07 2.74 2.80
C TRP A 322 -14.39 2.62 1.45
N GLY A 323 -13.14 2.22 1.46
CA GLY A 323 -12.35 2.01 0.25
C GLY A 323 -11.27 0.96 0.47
N GLU A 324 -10.94 0.27 -0.60
CA GLU A 324 -9.89 -0.76 -0.62
C GLU A 324 -8.55 -0.19 -0.15
N LEU A 325 -7.97 -0.82 0.87
CA LEU A 325 -6.65 -0.53 1.38
C LEU A 325 -5.63 -1.55 0.86
N GLU A 326 -5.97 -2.84 0.91
CA GLU A 326 -5.10 -3.96 0.53
C GLU A 326 -5.92 -5.12 0.02
N GLY A 327 -5.45 -5.77 -1.07
CA GLY A 327 -5.96 -7.04 -1.55
C GLY A 327 -5.18 -8.23 -1.00
N VAL A 328 -5.87 -9.34 -0.72
CA VAL A 328 -5.27 -10.66 -0.48
C VAL A 328 -5.90 -11.65 -1.45
N HIS A 329 -5.08 -12.28 -2.28
CA HIS A 329 -5.56 -13.10 -3.39
C HIS A 329 -4.92 -14.49 -3.41
N HIS A 330 -5.74 -15.51 -3.60
CA HIS A 330 -5.28 -16.85 -3.96
C HIS A 330 -5.25 -16.95 -5.49
N ARG A 331 -4.08 -16.71 -6.09
CA ARG A 331 -3.90 -16.59 -7.55
C ARG A 331 -3.74 -17.94 -8.27
N GLY A 332 -3.65 -19.04 -7.51
CA GLY A 332 -3.32 -20.34 -8.10
C GLY A 332 -1.92 -20.37 -8.72
N ALA A 333 -1.73 -21.20 -9.73
CA ALA A 333 -0.49 -21.27 -10.51
C ALA A 333 -0.60 -20.54 -11.86
N PHE A 334 -1.56 -19.64 -11.99
CA PHE A 334 -1.91 -19.01 -13.27
C PHE A 334 -0.76 -18.17 -13.85
N ASP A 335 -0.20 -17.26 -13.08
CA ASP A 335 0.81 -16.32 -13.56
C ASP A 335 2.09 -17.06 -14.00
N LEU A 336 2.61 -17.97 -13.17
CA LEU A 336 3.76 -18.80 -13.55
C LEU A 336 3.46 -19.63 -14.81
N GLY A 337 2.27 -20.21 -14.91
CA GLY A 337 1.82 -20.93 -16.09
C GLY A 337 1.74 -20.09 -17.35
N GLN A 338 1.26 -18.84 -17.26
CA GLN A 338 1.23 -17.91 -18.39
C GLN A 338 2.64 -17.52 -18.82
N HIS A 339 3.52 -17.19 -17.88
CA HIS A 339 4.91 -16.88 -18.21
C HIS A 339 5.66 -18.07 -18.76
N GLN A 340 5.42 -19.29 -18.29
CA GLN A 340 5.95 -20.52 -18.88
C GLN A 340 5.51 -20.67 -20.33
N LYS A 341 4.21 -20.55 -20.58
CA LYS A 341 3.62 -20.68 -21.93
C LYS A 341 4.17 -19.66 -22.91
N HIS A 342 4.24 -18.40 -22.49
CA HIS A 342 4.62 -17.29 -23.39
C HIS A 342 6.14 -17.17 -23.58
N SER A 343 6.95 -17.50 -22.57
CA SER A 343 8.41 -17.45 -22.67
C SER A 343 9.03 -18.73 -23.24
N GLY A 344 8.32 -19.86 -23.18
CA GLY A 344 8.87 -21.18 -23.47
C GLY A 344 9.91 -21.68 -22.48
N LYS A 345 10.02 -21.02 -21.30
CA LYS A 345 10.89 -21.44 -20.20
C LYS A 345 10.07 -22.16 -19.15
N SER A 346 10.62 -23.22 -18.53
CA SER A 346 9.95 -23.88 -17.41
C SER A 346 10.02 -23.02 -16.17
N PHE A 347 8.89 -22.93 -15.46
CA PHE A 347 8.76 -22.37 -14.11
C PHE A 347 8.37 -23.45 -13.10
N GLU A 348 8.41 -24.73 -13.52
CA GLU A 348 8.17 -25.85 -12.63
C GLU A 348 9.26 -25.94 -11.56
N TYR A 349 8.84 -26.13 -10.33
CA TYR A 349 9.68 -26.37 -9.19
C TYR A 349 9.82 -27.87 -8.93
N PHE A 350 11.04 -28.36 -8.80
CA PHE A 350 11.28 -29.72 -8.31
C PHE A 350 11.52 -29.67 -6.81
N ASP A 351 10.63 -30.27 -6.04
CA ASP A 351 10.64 -30.34 -4.59
C ASP A 351 11.39 -31.59 -4.12
N ASP A 352 12.68 -31.43 -3.85
CA ASP A 352 13.55 -32.50 -3.39
C ASP A 352 13.14 -33.06 -2.02
N GLU A 353 12.56 -32.24 -1.15
CA GLU A 353 12.06 -32.65 0.16
C GLU A 353 10.79 -33.50 0.02
N ALA A 354 9.80 -33.01 -0.74
CA ALA A 354 8.60 -33.80 -1.03
C ALA A 354 8.95 -35.12 -1.72
N MET A 355 9.87 -35.10 -2.69
CA MET A 355 10.37 -36.31 -3.36
C MET A 355 10.94 -37.33 -2.35
N ALA A 356 11.76 -36.87 -1.40
CA ALA A 356 12.35 -37.73 -0.37
C ALA A 356 11.28 -38.30 0.57
N LEU A 357 10.31 -37.47 0.98
CA LEU A 357 9.19 -37.88 1.84
C LEU A 357 8.31 -38.95 1.16
N LEU A 358 7.89 -38.73 -0.10
CA LEU A 358 7.05 -39.65 -0.87
C LEU A 358 7.76 -41.00 -1.09
N THR A 359 9.03 -41.00 -1.49
CA THR A 359 9.78 -42.24 -1.68
C THR A 359 10.08 -42.95 -0.36
N GLY A 360 10.32 -42.19 0.73
CA GLY A 360 10.47 -42.75 2.09
C GLY A 360 9.21 -43.45 2.61
N ALA A 361 8.04 -42.97 2.20
CA ALA A 361 6.75 -43.59 2.47
C ALA A 361 6.41 -44.77 1.54
N GLY A 362 7.30 -45.14 0.60
CA GLY A 362 7.15 -46.32 -0.27
C GLY A 362 6.51 -46.02 -1.63
N MET A 363 6.33 -44.75 -2.02
CA MET A 363 5.86 -44.41 -3.36
C MET A 363 6.90 -44.77 -4.43
N ASP A 364 6.44 -45.19 -5.63
CA ASP A 364 7.32 -45.43 -6.76
C ASP A 364 8.12 -44.15 -7.10
N LYS A 365 9.39 -44.32 -7.46
CA LYS A 365 10.29 -43.20 -7.70
C LYS A 365 9.87 -42.32 -8.87
N ALA A 366 9.27 -42.89 -9.93
CA ALA A 366 8.82 -42.12 -11.08
C ALA A 366 7.54 -41.33 -10.72
N GLU A 367 6.60 -41.96 -10.02
CA GLU A 367 5.39 -41.33 -9.51
C GLU A 367 5.71 -40.20 -8.50
N ALA A 368 6.62 -40.46 -7.55
CA ALA A 368 7.06 -39.48 -6.59
C ALA A 368 7.73 -38.26 -7.25
N LYS A 369 8.54 -38.51 -8.31
CA LYS A 369 9.17 -37.43 -9.07
C LYS A 369 8.16 -36.58 -9.83
N GLU A 370 7.17 -37.22 -10.45
CA GLU A 370 6.10 -36.51 -11.16
C GLU A 370 5.32 -35.61 -10.20
N MET A 371 4.92 -36.12 -9.05
CA MET A 371 4.19 -35.39 -8.02
C MET A 371 5.02 -34.26 -7.37
N ALA A 372 6.32 -34.48 -7.20
CA ALA A 372 7.24 -33.49 -6.64
C ALA A 372 7.71 -32.45 -7.68
N THR A 373 7.20 -32.48 -8.93
CA THR A 373 7.50 -31.50 -9.97
C THR A 373 6.22 -30.74 -10.32
N TYR A 374 6.13 -29.47 -9.94
CA TYR A 374 4.89 -28.71 -10.06
C TYR A 374 5.13 -27.21 -10.28
N LEU A 375 4.12 -26.50 -10.78
CA LEU A 375 4.05 -25.05 -10.69
C LEU A 375 3.56 -24.67 -9.29
N PRO A 376 4.31 -23.87 -8.52
CA PRO A 376 3.85 -23.43 -7.21
C PRO A 376 2.56 -22.60 -7.29
N VAL A 377 1.73 -22.76 -6.27
CA VAL A 377 0.53 -21.93 -6.09
C VAL A 377 0.93 -20.63 -5.39
N CYS A 378 0.41 -19.52 -5.83
CA CYS A 378 0.72 -18.19 -5.29
C CYS A 378 -0.43 -17.65 -4.43
N ILE A 379 -0.07 -17.16 -3.25
CA ILE A 379 -0.90 -16.30 -2.39
C ILE A 379 -0.28 -14.92 -2.39
N GLU A 380 -1.05 -13.93 -2.81
CA GLU A 380 -0.63 -12.52 -2.93
C GLU A 380 -1.16 -11.70 -1.78
N THR A 381 -0.37 -10.71 -1.32
CA THR A 381 -0.86 -9.56 -0.56
C THR A 381 -0.34 -8.28 -1.22
N SER A 382 -1.22 -7.34 -1.53
CA SER A 382 -0.86 -6.12 -2.25
C SER A 382 -1.51 -4.90 -1.62
N VAL A 383 -0.68 -3.97 -1.12
CA VAL A 383 -1.12 -2.72 -0.53
C VAL A 383 -0.51 -1.50 -1.23
N GLY A 384 -1.34 -0.51 -1.54
CA GLY A 384 -0.87 0.77 -2.05
C GLY A 384 -0.23 1.61 -0.94
N LEU A 385 1.06 1.96 -1.06
CA LEU A 385 1.77 2.79 -0.07
C LEU A 385 1.10 4.16 0.11
N GLY A 386 0.62 4.79 -0.98
CA GLY A 386 -0.14 6.05 -0.90
C GLY A 386 -1.47 5.91 -0.16
N ARG A 387 -2.20 4.79 -0.34
CA ARG A 387 -3.42 4.49 0.42
C ARG A 387 -3.12 4.27 1.90
N MET A 388 -2.06 3.51 2.22
CA MET A 388 -1.60 3.30 3.59
C MET A 388 -1.18 4.61 4.26
N PHE A 389 -0.48 5.49 3.55
CA PHE A 389 -0.09 6.82 4.01
C PHE A 389 -1.34 7.68 4.35
N LEU A 390 -2.33 7.67 3.46
CA LEU A 390 -3.60 8.38 3.68
C LEU A 390 -4.39 7.79 4.84
N ALA A 391 -4.46 6.46 4.97
CA ALA A 391 -5.11 5.77 6.08
C ALA A 391 -4.44 6.13 7.42
N ALA A 392 -3.11 6.11 7.48
CA ALA A 392 -2.35 6.52 8.68
C ALA A 392 -2.61 7.99 9.05
N LEU A 393 -2.65 8.91 8.08
CA LEU A 393 -3.01 10.30 8.35
C LEU A 393 -4.45 10.46 8.82
N THR A 394 -5.39 9.72 8.21
CA THR A 394 -6.81 9.77 8.57
C THR A 394 -7.04 9.30 9.99
N ALA A 395 -6.46 8.15 10.36
CA ALA A 395 -6.54 7.61 11.71
C ALA A 395 -5.86 8.51 12.75
N ALA A 396 -4.77 9.16 12.35
CA ALA A 396 -3.97 9.99 13.26
C ALA A 396 -4.52 11.41 13.46
N TYR A 397 -5.37 11.93 12.59
CA TYR A 397 -5.84 13.31 12.65
C TYR A 397 -6.86 13.54 13.77
N HIS A 398 -6.53 14.42 14.71
CA HIS A 398 -7.41 14.79 15.81
C HIS A 398 -7.43 16.30 16.03
N GLU A 399 -8.56 16.80 16.53
CA GLU A 399 -8.76 18.18 16.96
C GLU A 399 -9.14 18.15 18.44
N ASP A 400 -8.20 18.50 19.31
CA ASP A 400 -8.40 18.53 20.76
C ASP A 400 -8.82 19.93 21.18
N GLU A 401 -9.96 20.08 21.84
CA GLU A 401 -10.36 21.31 22.50
C GLU A 401 -9.49 21.53 23.75
N GLN A 402 -8.88 22.68 23.88
CA GLN A 402 -8.12 23.05 25.06
C GLN A 402 -8.81 24.17 25.84
N ASP A 403 -9.00 23.95 27.14
CA ASP A 403 -9.52 24.98 28.05
C ASP A 403 -8.58 26.19 28.03
N THR A 404 -9.08 27.30 27.51
CA THR A 404 -8.38 28.58 27.67
C THR A 404 -8.67 29.11 29.08
N LYS A 405 -7.61 29.32 29.91
CA LYS A 405 -7.70 29.90 31.25
C LYS A 405 -8.20 31.35 31.29
N HIS A 406 -8.72 31.89 30.19
CA HIS A 406 -9.21 33.25 30.08
C HIS A 406 -10.69 33.24 29.66
N GLU A 407 -11.56 33.65 30.60
CA GLU A 407 -12.97 33.92 30.34
C GLU A 407 -13.12 34.86 29.09
N GLY A 408 -13.91 34.41 28.11
CA GLY A 408 -14.28 35.20 26.92
C GLY A 408 -13.41 35.00 25.68
N LYS A 409 -12.50 34.03 25.60
CA LYS A 409 -11.84 33.61 24.35
C LYS A 409 -12.50 32.34 23.79
N GLU A 410 -12.61 32.31 22.44
CA GLU A 410 -12.96 31.10 21.71
C GLU A 410 -12.05 29.93 22.11
N THR A 411 -12.61 28.73 22.18
CA THR A 411 -11.88 27.49 22.45
C THR A 411 -10.67 27.39 21.53
N ASP A 412 -9.49 27.20 22.10
CA ASP A 412 -8.26 27.01 21.31
C ASP A 412 -8.19 25.55 20.85
N ILE A 413 -8.32 25.31 19.55
CA ILE A 413 -8.27 23.97 18.95
C ILE A 413 -6.81 23.57 18.72
N ARG A 414 -6.40 22.45 19.29
CA ARG A 414 -5.13 21.79 19.07
C ARG A 414 -5.28 20.74 17.95
N ILE A 415 -4.69 20.99 16.79
CA ILE A 415 -4.55 19.98 15.74
C ILE A 415 -3.37 19.06 16.10
N VAL A 416 -3.59 17.75 16.10
CA VAL A 416 -2.56 16.77 16.40
C VAL A 416 -2.67 15.56 15.47
N LEU A 417 -1.51 15.11 14.96
CA LEU A 417 -1.39 13.82 14.29
C LEU A 417 -0.87 12.78 15.31
N ARG A 418 -1.73 11.87 15.75
CA ARG A 418 -1.36 10.78 16.66
C ARG A 418 -0.77 9.60 15.89
N LEU A 419 0.29 9.88 15.13
CA LEU A 419 1.02 8.87 14.38
C LEU A 419 1.72 7.89 15.31
N HIS A 420 1.73 6.61 14.94
CA HIS A 420 2.57 5.62 15.60
C HIS A 420 4.04 6.10 15.60
N PRO A 421 4.79 6.02 16.71
CA PRO A 421 6.14 6.57 16.82
C PRO A 421 7.11 6.10 15.72
N ARG A 422 6.98 4.85 15.29
CA ARG A 422 7.86 4.27 14.25
C ARG A 422 7.59 4.79 12.83
N ILE A 423 6.43 5.44 12.59
CA ILE A 423 6.11 6.04 11.29
C ILE A 423 6.12 7.57 11.32
N SER A 424 6.27 8.18 12.49
CA SER A 424 6.39 9.63 12.62
C SER A 424 7.61 10.16 11.87
N PRO A 425 7.48 11.25 11.07
CA PRO A 425 8.60 11.78 10.29
C PRO A 425 9.73 12.31 11.19
N ILE A 426 9.38 12.93 12.31
CA ILE A 426 10.28 13.36 13.36
C ILE A 426 9.91 12.62 14.64
N THR A 427 10.84 11.83 15.17
CA THR A 427 10.61 11.04 16.39
C THR A 427 10.75 11.89 17.64
N VAL A 428 11.71 12.82 17.66
CA VAL A 428 12.05 13.65 18.83
C VAL A 428 12.26 15.08 18.39
N ALA A 429 11.75 16.04 19.19
CA ALA A 429 12.09 17.44 19.03
C ALA A 429 12.88 17.95 20.26
N VAL A 430 14.01 18.63 20.03
CA VAL A 430 14.76 19.33 21.07
C VAL A 430 14.42 20.80 21.03
N LEU A 431 13.82 21.31 22.10
CA LEU A 431 13.21 22.64 22.20
C LEU A 431 13.90 23.48 23.31
N PRO A 432 15.00 24.20 23.02
CA PRO A 432 15.62 25.08 24.01
C PRO A 432 14.65 26.18 24.43
N LEU A 433 14.39 26.35 25.72
CA LEU A 433 13.42 27.33 26.23
C LEU A 433 13.78 28.79 25.83
N SER A 434 15.05 29.08 25.70
CA SER A 434 15.57 30.42 25.39
C SER A 434 16.67 30.36 24.32
N LYS A 435 16.79 31.44 23.52
CA LYS A 435 17.91 31.62 22.58
C LYS A 435 19.29 31.56 23.26
N LYS A 436 19.39 31.83 24.55
CA LYS A 436 20.65 31.69 25.31
C LYS A 436 21.07 30.23 25.47
N LEU A 437 20.15 29.29 25.32
CA LEU A 437 20.35 27.84 25.46
C LEU A 437 20.45 27.13 24.11
N SER A 438 20.43 27.84 22.96
CA SER A 438 20.28 27.26 21.61
C SER A 438 21.49 27.40 20.71
N GLY A 439 22.63 27.92 21.20
CA GLY A 439 23.85 28.10 20.38
C GLY A 439 24.45 26.74 19.96
N ALA A 440 25.25 26.72 18.90
CA ALA A 440 25.90 25.51 18.40
C ALA A 440 26.79 24.80 19.45
N ASP A 441 27.33 25.56 20.40
CA ASP A 441 28.14 25.04 21.52
C ASP A 441 27.31 24.77 22.78
N SER A 442 25.98 24.87 22.71
CA SER A 442 25.12 24.65 23.87
C SER A 442 24.94 23.15 24.17
N LYS A 443 24.68 22.84 25.43
CA LYS A 443 24.37 21.46 25.85
C LYS A 443 23.08 20.93 25.18
N SER A 444 22.11 21.79 24.90
CA SER A 444 20.89 21.42 24.17
C SER A 444 21.19 20.97 22.74
N TYR A 445 22.15 21.63 22.07
CA TYR A 445 22.58 21.24 20.75
C TYR A 445 23.44 19.95 20.80
N ALA A 446 24.26 19.78 21.83
CA ALA A 446 24.97 18.52 22.08
C ALA A 446 24.01 17.35 22.25
N LEU A 447 22.93 17.53 23.05
CA LEU A 447 21.88 16.52 23.20
C LEU A 447 21.18 16.21 21.88
N TYR A 448 20.86 17.21 21.06
CA TYR A 448 20.31 17.01 19.72
C TYR A 448 21.24 16.12 18.86
N ARG A 449 22.54 16.39 18.88
CA ARG A 449 23.53 15.58 18.15
C ARG A 449 23.59 14.15 18.66
N GLU A 450 23.58 13.95 19.96
CA GLU A 450 23.61 12.61 20.60
C GLU A 450 22.39 11.77 20.20
N LEU A 451 21.20 12.37 20.15
CA LEU A 451 19.98 11.70 19.70
C LEU A 451 20.05 11.33 18.21
N LEU A 452 20.61 12.19 17.36
CA LEU A 452 20.84 11.87 15.93
C LEU A 452 21.85 10.71 15.79
N ASP A 453 22.94 10.73 16.52
CA ASP A 453 23.99 9.69 16.48
C ASP A 453 23.44 8.33 17.00
N ALA A 454 22.43 8.36 17.86
CA ALA A 454 21.68 7.19 18.30
C ALA A 454 20.68 6.64 17.24
N GLY A 455 20.54 7.31 16.08
CA GLY A 455 19.72 6.87 14.95
C GLY A 455 18.25 7.29 15.01
N LEU A 456 17.89 8.22 15.90
CA LEU A 456 16.54 8.81 15.93
C LEU A 456 16.41 9.93 14.89
N SER A 457 15.18 10.13 14.37
CA SER A 457 14.85 11.31 13.57
C SER A 457 14.57 12.48 14.50
N VAL A 458 15.43 13.50 14.49
CA VAL A 458 15.38 14.58 15.49
C VAL A 458 15.33 15.94 14.81
N GLU A 459 14.48 16.84 15.33
CA GLU A 459 14.45 18.23 14.95
C GLU A 459 14.90 19.12 16.12
N PHE A 460 15.77 20.10 15.84
CA PHE A 460 16.15 21.14 16.79
C PHE A 460 15.38 22.41 16.46
N ASP A 461 14.39 22.78 17.30
CA ASP A 461 13.54 23.94 17.05
C ASP A 461 13.67 25.00 18.14
N ASP A 462 14.25 26.14 17.80
CA ASP A 462 14.41 27.30 18.65
C ASP A 462 13.62 28.55 18.17
N ALA A 463 12.72 28.35 17.17
CA ALA A 463 12.02 29.45 16.50
C ALA A 463 10.66 29.79 17.12
N GLY A 464 10.49 30.97 17.71
CA GLY A 464 9.25 31.45 18.32
C GLY A 464 9.09 31.00 19.79
N SER A 465 7.87 31.14 20.33
CA SER A 465 7.58 30.73 21.71
C SER A 465 7.47 29.21 21.84
N ILE A 466 7.75 28.68 23.04
CA ILE A 466 7.70 27.24 23.32
C ILE A 466 6.32 26.64 22.98
N GLY A 467 5.23 27.31 23.31
CA GLY A 467 3.87 26.84 22.99
C GLY A 467 3.63 26.71 21.48
N LYS A 468 4.16 27.66 20.64
CA LYS A 468 4.07 27.54 19.17
C LYS A 468 4.89 26.39 18.61
N ARG A 469 6.02 26.07 19.25
CA ARG A 469 6.86 24.93 18.87
C ARG A 469 6.16 23.59 19.18
N TYR A 470 5.59 23.44 20.37
CA TYR A 470 4.78 22.27 20.70
C TYR A 470 3.65 22.08 19.68
N ARG A 471 2.91 23.15 19.32
CA ARG A 471 1.84 23.07 18.31
C ARG A 471 2.34 22.61 16.96
N ARG A 472 3.52 23.06 16.50
CA ARG A 472 4.12 22.58 15.24
C ARG A 472 4.41 21.11 15.29
N HIS A 473 5.00 20.63 16.40
CA HIS A 473 5.33 19.21 16.57
C HIS A 473 4.10 18.33 16.78
N ASP A 474 3.05 18.81 17.41
CA ASP A 474 1.76 18.15 17.49
C ASP A 474 1.17 17.95 16.08
N GLU A 475 1.18 19.00 15.25
CA GLU A 475 0.65 18.97 13.88
C GLU A 475 1.43 18.06 12.91
N ILE A 476 2.69 17.79 13.17
CA ILE A 476 3.51 16.87 12.35
C ILE A 476 3.66 15.48 12.95
N GLY A 477 3.06 15.25 14.10
CA GLY A 477 3.00 13.94 14.72
C GLY A 477 4.26 13.52 15.47
N THR A 478 5.10 14.47 15.95
CA THR A 478 6.28 14.16 16.76
C THR A 478 5.86 13.60 18.12
N PRO A 479 6.18 12.33 18.48
CA PRO A 479 5.70 11.72 19.69
C PRO A 479 6.30 12.31 20.97
N TRP A 480 7.56 12.75 20.94
CA TRP A 480 8.26 13.25 22.12
C TRP A 480 8.95 14.58 21.87
N CYS A 481 8.67 15.58 22.74
CA CYS A 481 9.32 16.87 22.71
C CYS A 481 10.14 17.07 23.99
N LEU A 482 11.42 17.37 23.86
CA LEU A 482 12.35 17.61 24.94
C LEU A 482 12.53 19.10 25.14
N THR A 483 12.10 19.64 26.26
CA THR A 483 12.39 21.03 26.62
C THR A 483 13.67 21.11 27.43
N TYR A 484 14.65 21.83 26.89
CA TYR A 484 15.87 22.19 27.59
C TYR A 484 15.70 23.61 28.16
N ASP A 485 15.61 23.71 29.49
CA ASP A 485 15.37 24.94 30.24
C ASP A 485 16.59 25.40 31.05
N PHE A 486 16.45 26.44 31.84
CA PHE A 486 17.54 26.94 32.68
C PHE A 486 17.88 25.97 33.82
N ASP A 487 16.89 25.27 34.37
CA ASP A 487 17.10 24.25 35.39
C ASP A 487 17.91 23.07 34.83
N SER A 488 17.83 22.82 33.51
CA SER A 488 18.63 21.79 32.84
C SER A 488 20.13 22.01 32.96
N GLU A 489 20.56 23.29 33.06
CA GLU A 489 21.97 23.63 33.28
C GLU A 489 22.44 23.26 34.70
N GLU A 490 21.53 23.25 35.68
CA GLU A 490 21.82 22.99 37.09
C GLU A 490 21.66 21.50 37.43
N ASP A 491 20.52 20.91 37.03
CA ASP A 491 20.16 19.54 37.41
C ASP A 491 20.57 18.45 36.41
N GLY A 492 21.03 18.84 35.19
CA GLY A 492 21.41 17.93 34.13
C GLY A 492 20.25 17.06 33.63
N ALA A 493 19.01 17.59 33.64
CA ALA A 493 17.83 16.87 33.18
C ALA A 493 17.05 17.71 32.18
N VAL A 494 16.21 17.07 31.37
CA VAL A 494 15.28 17.72 30.43
C VAL A 494 13.84 17.30 30.69
N THR A 495 12.90 18.15 30.34
CA THR A 495 11.48 17.81 30.37
C THR A 495 11.09 17.11 29.08
N VAL A 496 10.64 15.86 29.16
CA VAL A 496 10.13 15.07 28.02
C VAL A 496 8.61 15.14 28.06
N ARG A 497 8.01 15.76 27.03
CA ARG A 497 6.55 15.81 26.87
C ARG A 497 6.09 14.75 25.89
N ASP A 498 5.16 13.92 26.31
CA ASP A 498 4.45 13.00 25.43
C ASP A 498 3.33 13.73 24.67
N ARG A 499 3.25 13.50 23.34
CA ARG A 499 2.29 14.14 22.44
C ARG A 499 0.83 13.79 22.78
N ASP A 500 0.56 12.54 23.09
CA ASP A 500 -0.79 12.02 23.19
C ASP A 500 -1.40 12.26 24.58
N THR A 501 -0.63 12.00 25.61
CA THR A 501 -1.06 12.14 27.01
C THR A 501 -0.82 13.53 27.60
N LEU A 502 0.04 14.34 26.96
CA LEU A 502 0.54 15.63 27.44
C LEU A 502 1.33 15.55 28.76
N VAL A 503 1.59 14.35 29.25
CA VAL A 503 2.40 14.13 30.45
C VAL A 503 3.82 14.62 30.19
N GLN A 504 4.41 15.23 31.22
CA GLN A 504 5.76 15.77 31.20
C GLN A 504 6.58 15.10 32.32
N ASP A 505 7.61 14.37 31.88
CA ASP A 505 8.56 13.69 32.77
C ASP A 505 9.88 14.46 32.81
N ARG A 506 10.49 14.60 33.98
CA ARG A 506 11.85 15.13 34.10
C ARG A 506 12.85 14.00 34.07
N ILE A 507 13.69 13.92 33.04
CA ILE A 507 14.62 12.80 32.77
C ILE A 507 16.05 13.35 32.70
N LYS A 508 17.01 12.66 33.31
CA LYS A 508 18.43 13.00 33.22
C LYS A 508 18.91 12.92 31.75
N ILE A 509 19.72 13.88 31.33
CA ILE A 509 20.30 13.90 29.99
C ILE A 509 21.10 12.63 29.70
N SER A 510 21.82 12.11 30.71
CA SER A 510 22.57 10.85 30.61
C SER A 510 21.70 9.58 30.39
N GLU A 511 20.40 9.66 30.60
CA GLU A 511 19.45 8.53 30.54
C GLU A 511 18.43 8.70 29.40
N VAL A 512 18.23 9.93 28.89
CA VAL A 512 17.11 10.25 28.01
C VAL A 512 17.23 9.55 26.64
N VAL A 513 18.43 9.35 26.13
CA VAL A 513 18.66 8.66 24.85
C VAL A 513 18.21 7.19 24.96
N ASP A 514 18.65 6.49 26.00
CA ASP A 514 18.29 5.09 26.21
C ASP A 514 16.77 4.94 26.47
N GLU A 515 16.18 5.86 27.24
CA GLU A 515 14.74 5.87 27.49
C GLU A 515 13.93 6.09 26.22
N LEU A 516 14.31 7.02 25.35
CA LEU A 516 13.63 7.27 24.08
C LEU A 516 13.78 6.10 23.10
N LEU A 517 14.97 5.48 23.05
CA LEU A 517 15.18 4.26 22.26
C LEU A 517 14.31 3.10 22.77
N ARG A 518 14.18 2.97 24.10
CA ARG A 518 13.29 1.98 24.72
C ARG A 518 11.85 2.23 24.32
N ARG A 519 11.34 3.46 24.46
CA ARG A 519 9.97 3.85 24.06
C ARG A 519 9.73 3.57 22.56
N TYR A 520 10.69 3.94 21.72
CA TYR A 520 10.62 3.74 20.27
C TYR A 520 10.56 2.26 19.85
N ARG A 521 11.28 1.39 20.58
CA ARG A 521 11.30 -0.06 20.31
C ARG A 521 10.05 -0.78 20.83
N GLN A 522 9.41 -0.24 21.87
CA GLN A 522 8.20 -0.80 22.47
C GLN A 522 6.92 -0.34 21.77
N ALA A 523 7.01 0.73 21.00
CA ALA A 523 5.93 1.19 20.13
C ALA A 523 5.85 0.26 18.84
#